data_d739d519beb2b88ce6156a45e2a0ccb5
#
_entry.id   d739d519beb2b88ce6156a45e2a0ccb5
#
_cell.length_a   1.000
_cell.length_b   1.000
_cell.length_c   1.000
_cell.angle_alpha   90.00
_cell.angle_beta   90.00
_cell.angle_gamma   90.00
#
_symmetry.space_group_name_H-M   'P 1'
#
loop_
_entity.id
_entity.type
_entity.pdbx_description
1 polymer ?
#
loop_
_entity_poly.entity_id
_entity_poly.type
_entity_poly.pdbx_seq_one_letter_code
_entity_poly.pdbx_strand_id
1 'polypeptide(L)'
;MRGFLHRSLSVLLFAVPFALQASAQPGEIITSTKVLRDLAYGPNSAQTMDVYLPSHPRDAPAILMVHGGAWIVGDKSMGRVVTNKAAYWLPKGYIFISINNRLLPAAGPLEQAHDVAKALAFAQGKAKSWGGDPLRFVLMGHSAGAHLVDLLAADPEIAFHEGAKPWLGTVSLDTATLDIEETMRRRHYGFYDAAFGKDPAYWAETSPLHRLKAAPKPMLLVCSTRRPDNPCLQAQRYAAKVASLGGRATVLPENRTHSQINEDLGLPGHYTEAVETFLRSLDLP
;
A
#
# COMPACT_ATOMS: atom_id res chain seq x y z
N MET A 1 -31.18 93.29 24.40
CA MET A 1 -30.33 92.88 23.19
C MET A 1 -29.86 91.51 23.48
N ARG A 2 -29.91 90.62 22.50
CA ARG A 2 -29.99 89.20 22.65
C ARG A 2 -28.62 88.56 22.88
N GLY A 3 -28.46 87.80 24.02
CA GLY A 3 -27.27 86.97 24.25
C GLY A 3 -27.45 85.58 23.75
N PHE A 4 -26.44 85.12 22.99
CA PHE A 4 -26.37 83.74 22.47
C PHE A 4 -25.61 82.84 23.47
N LEU A 5 -26.33 81.86 24.04
CA LEU A 5 -25.73 80.76 24.83
C LEU A 5 -25.10 79.76 23.92
N HIS A 6 -23.80 79.50 24.04
CA HIS A 6 -23.12 78.42 23.46
C HIS A 6 -23.25 77.19 24.37
N ARG A 7 -23.90 76.16 23.90
CA ARG A 7 -23.92 74.82 24.53
C ARG A 7 -22.76 74.01 23.96
N SER A 8 -21.77 73.70 24.75
CA SER A 8 -20.73 72.75 24.42
C SER A 8 -21.25 71.32 24.56
N LEU A 9 -21.22 70.57 23.47
CA LEU A 9 -21.61 69.16 23.42
C LEU A 9 -20.35 68.31 23.63
N SER A 10 -20.21 67.71 24.82
CA SER A 10 -19.13 66.79 25.13
C SER A 10 -19.48 65.42 24.55
N VAL A 11 -18.73 64.98 23.55
CA VAL A 11 -18.80 63.66 22.99
C VAL A 11 -17.92 62.72 23.80
N LEU A 12 -18.55 61.81 24.58
CA LEU A 12 -17.83 60.70 25.23
C LEU A 12 -17.53 59.63 24.18
N LEU A 13 -16.26 59.48 23.84
CA LEU A 13 -15.77 58.31 23.08
C LEU A 13 -15.67 57.12 24.02
N PHE A 14 -16.55 56.13 23.83
CA PHE A 14 -16.36 54.81 24.42
C PHE A 14 -15.32 54.03 23.60
N ALA A 15 -14.14 53.82 24.15
CA ALA A 15 -13.15 52.91 23.61
C ALA A 15 -13.60 51.47 23.92
N VAL A 16 -14.06 50.75 22.88
CA VAL A 16 -14.30 49.31 22.94
C VAL A 16 -12.95 48.60 22.80
N PRO A 17 -12.53 47.76 23.76
CA PRO A 17 -11.31 46.99 23.56
C PRO A 17 -11.54 45.94 22.49
N PHE A 18 -10.87 46.08 21.38
CA PHE A 18 -10.76 45.04 20.35
C PHE A 18 -9.95 43.89 20.96
N ALA A 19 -10.63 42.84 21.43
CA ALA A 19 -9.96 41.60 21.75
C ALA A 19 -9.39 40.99 20.45
N LEU A 20 -8.08 41.00 20.29
CA LEU A 20 -7.39 40.24 19.28
C LEU A 20 -7.71 38.75 19.54
N GLN A 21 -8.66 38.21 18.80
CA GLN A 21 -8.74 36.76 18.64
C GLN A 21 -7.51 36.29 17.89
N ALA A 22 -6.61 35.66 18.62
CA ALA A 22 -5.53 34.91 18.02
C ALA A 22 -6.17 33.81 17.16
N SER A 23 -6.19 34.02 15.85
CA SER A 23 -6.48 32.96 14.89
C SER A 23 -5.40 31.89 15.06
N ALA A 24 -5.79 30.75 15.60
CA ALA A 24 -4.93 29.57 15.58
C ALA A 24 -4.54 29.31 14.13
N GLN A 25 -3.28 29.53 13.82
CA GLN A 25 -2.68 29.11 12.55
C GLN A 25 -2.89 27.62 12.43
N PRO A 26 -3.32 27.08 11.26
CA PRO A 26 -3.33 25.62 11.04
C PRO A 26 -1.92 25.14 11.26
N GLY A 27 -1.74 24.33 12.30
CA GLY A 27 -0.45 23.98 12.83
C GLY A 27 0.41 23.30 11.78
N GLU A 28 1.61 23.77 11.78
CA GLU A 28 2.81 23.11 11.37
C GLU A 28 2.88 21.65 11.87
N ILE A 29 2.28 20.71 11.14
CA ILE A 29 2.57 19.29 11.28
C ILE A 29 3.60 18.95 10.18
N ILE A 30 4.75 19.54 10.27
CA ILE A 30 5.97 18.98 9.69
C ILE A 30 6.71 18.31 10.85
N THR A 31 6.15 17.22 11.35
CA THR A 31 6.97 16.25 12.05
C THR A 31 7.91 15.69 11.01
N SER A 32 9.21 15.94 11.16
CA SER A 32 10.24 15.49 10.25
C SER A 32 10.20 13.96 10.14
N THR A 33 9.56 13.47 9.10
CA THR A 33 9.50 12.04 8.79
C THR A 33 10.94 11.58 8.54
N LYS A 34 11.46 10.73 9.41
CA LYS A 34 12.78 10.14 9.20
C LYS A 34 12.66 9.09 8.10
N VAL A 35 13.42 9.24 7.03
CA VAL A 35 13.48 8.27 5.93
C VAL A 35 14.85 7.62 5.90
N LEU A 36 14.87 6.29 5.96
CA LEU A 36 16.05 5.47 5.71
C LEU A 36 15.99 5.03 4.25
N ARG A 37 16.94 5.47 3.44
CA ARG A 37 16.93 5.20 2.01
C ARG A 37 17.90 4.10 1.63
N ASP A 38 17.56 3.40 0.54
CA ASP A 38 18.43 2.45 -0.16
C ASP A 38 19.02 1.36 0.75
N LEU A 39 18.22 0.90 1.74
CA LEU A 39 18.64 -0.21 2.58
C LEU A 39 18.67 -1.48 1.75
N ALA A 40 19.86 -2.04 1.55
CA ALA A 40 20.04 -3.29 0.84
C ALA A 40 19.50 -4.46 1.66
N TYR A 41 18.60 -5.27 1.07
CA TYR A 41 18.08 -6.50 1.67
C TYR A 41 18.60 -7.77 0.97
N GLY A 42 19.41 -7.61 -0.07
CA GLY A 42 20.04 -8.69 -0.81
C GLY A 42 21.29 -8.20 -1.54
N PRO A 43 22.00 -9.11 -2.24
CA PRO A 43 23.27 -8.80 -2.88
C PRO A 43 23.13 -8.02 -4.20
N ASN A 44 21.95 -7.98 -4.82
CA ASN A 44 21.74 -7.27 -6.08
C ASN A 44 21.41 -5.80 -5.81
N SER A 45 21.93 -4.88 -6.60
CA SER A 45 21.70 -3.45 -6.46
C SER A 45 20.24 -3.01 -6.55
N ALA A 46 19.39 -3.81 -7.22
CA ALA A 46 17.95 -3.61 -7.24
C ALA A 46 17.22 -4.08 -5.96
N GLN A 47 17.87 -4.86 -5.12
CA GLN A 47 17.29 -5.39 -3.88
C GLN A 47 17.45 -4.38 -2.73
N THR A 48 16.73 -3.26 -2.83
CA THR A 48 16.77 -2.15 -1.87
C THR A 48 15.39 -1.75 -1.40
N MET A 49 15.31 -1.10 -0.24
CA MET A 49 14.08 -0.54 0.29
C MET A 49 14.29 0.85 0.88
N ASP A 50 13.22 1.65 0.87
CA ASP A 50 13.11 2.89 1.62
C ASP A 50 12.13 2.69 2.78
N VAL A 51 12.54 3.12 3.97
CA VAL A 51 11.74 3.00 5.20
C VAL A 51 11.37 4.38 5.71
N TYR A 52 10.10 4.66 5.75
CA TYR A 52 9.52 5.91 6.25
C TYR A 52 9.02 5.68 7.67
N LEU A 53 9.55 6.41 8.63
CA LEU A 53 9.27 6.22 10.04
C LEU A 53 8.30 7.28 10.57
N PRO A 54 7.28 6.90 11.36
CA PRO A 54 6.47 7.86 12.11
C PRO A 54 7.32 8.59 13.17
N SER A 55 6.79 9.65 13.75
CA SER A 55 7.56 10.52 14.66
C SER A 55 8.11 9.79 15.89
N HIS A 56 7.36 8.87 16.48
CA HIS A 56 7.75 8.16 17.70
C HIS A 56 7.29 6.70 17.65
N PRO A 57 7.91 5.87 16.79
CA PRO A 57 7.47 4.49 16.62
C PRO A 57 7.70 3.68 17.90
N ARG A 58 6.63 3.01 18.37
CA ARG A 58 6.68 2.06 19.51
C ARG A 58 5.80 0.87 19.16
N ASP A 59 6.42 -0.30 18.98
CA ASP A 59 5.76 -1.51 18.50
C ASP A 59 4.85 -1.24 17.30
N ALA A 60 5.31 -0.32 16.43
CA ALA A 60 4.58 0.19 15.30
C ALA A 60 4.30 -0.93 14.29
N PRO A 61 3.09 -1.01 13.72
CA PRO A 61 2.82 -1.86 12.58
C PRO A 61 3.53 -1.34 11.34
N ALA A 62 3.76 -2.23 10.36
CA ALA A 62 4.43 -1.89 9.13
C ALA A 62 3.60 -2.30 7.90
N ILE A 63 3.55 -1.42 6.91
CA ILE A 63 3.06 -1.71 5.56
C ILE A 63 4.28 -1.86 4.66
N LEU A 64 4.47 -3.04 4.06
CA LEU A 64 5.46 -3.27 3.02
C LEU A 64 4.79 -3.18 1.67
N MET A 65 5.15 -2.15 0.89
CA MET A 65 4.58 -1.81 -0.41
C MET A 65 5.48 -2.25 -1.54
N VAL A 66 4.90 -2.96 -2.52
CA VAL A 66 5.52 -3.42 -3.76
C VAL A 66 4.92 -2.66 -4.94
N HIS A 67 5.77 -1.97 -5.71
CA HIS A 67 5.34 -1.19 -6.86
C HIS A 67 4.84 -2.06 -8.02
N GLY A 68 4.04 -1.47 -8.90
CA GLY A 68 3.67 -2.04 -10.20
C GLY A 68 4.69 -1.72 -11.28
N GLY A 69 4.39 -2.15 -12.52
CA GLY A 69 5.22 -1.87 -13.69
C GLY A 69 5.43 -3.09 -14.59
N ALA A 70 4.43 -3.96 -14.67
CA ALA A 70 4.42 -5.12 -15.57
C ALA A 70 5.66 -6.04 -15.42
N TRP A 71 6.23 -6.14 -14.22
CA TRP A 71 7.46 -6.89 -13.89
C TRP A 71 8.72 -6.41 -14.60
N ILE A 72 8.63 -5.34 -15.40
CA ILE A 72 9.70 -4.83 -16.30
C ILE A 72 10.27 -3.50 -15.79
N VAL A 73 9.42 -2.65 -15.23
CA VAL A 73 9.78 -1.30 -14.77
C VAL A 73 9.15 -1.01 -13.41
N GLY A 74 9.60 0.06 -12.80
CA GLY A 74 9.07 0.54 -11.53
C GLY A 74 10.18 0.96 -10.59
N ASP A 75 9.81 1.71 -9.57
CA ASP A 75 10.75 2.15 -8.53
C ASP A 75 10.02 2.45 -7.23
N LYS A 76 10.65 2.08 -6.11
CA LYS A 76 10.19 2.32 -4.75
C LYS A 76 9.99 3.80 -4.40
N SER A 77 10.68 4.69 -5.09
CA SER A 77 10.62 6.14 -4.84
C SER A 77 9.54 6.87 -5.64
N MET A 78 8.84 6.20 -6.55
CA MET A 78 7.77 6.83 -7.34
C MET A 78 6.70 7.46 -6.44
N GLY A 79 6.37 8.74 -6.67
CA GLY A 79 5.38 9.47 -5.88
C GLY A 79 4.04 8.75 -5.80
N ARG A 80 3.55 8.19 -6.91
CA ARG A 80 2.31 7.39 -6.96
C ARG A 80 2.33 6.13 -6.08
N VAL A 81 3.51 5.63 -5.73
CA VAL A 81 3.67 4.47 -4.83
C VAL A 81 3.70 4.92 -3.38
N VAL A 82 4.33 6.07 -3.08
CA VAL A 82 4.68 6.47 -1.72
C VAL A 82 3.84 7.62 -1.19
N THR A 83 3.68 8.71 -1.96
CA THR A 83 3.32 10.04 -1.42
C THR A 83 2.03 10.01 -0.58
N ASN A 84 0.90 9.64 -1.15
CA ASN A 84 -0.38 9.68 -0.46
C ASN A 84 -0.47 8.62 0.65
N LYS A 85 0.10 7.44 0.40
CA LYS A 85 0.10 6.34 1.38
C LYS A 85 0.93 6.68 2.60
N ALA A 86 2.16 7.16 2.42
CA ALA A 86 3.00 7.57 3.53
C ALA A 86 2.37 8.75 4.30
N ALA A 87 1.85 9.77 3.59
CA ALA A 87 1.18 10.90 4.22
C ALA A 87 -0.03 10.48 5.07
N TYR A 88 -0.74 9.43 4.70
CA TYR A 88 -1.92 8.95 5.43
C TYR A 88 -1.58 8.05 6.62
N TRP A 89 -0.65 7.09 6.45
CA TRP A 89 -0.39 6.07 7.46
C TRP A 89 0.71 6.42 8.47
N LEU A 90 1.69 7.27 8.11
CA LEU A 90 2.72 7.69 9.07
C LEU A 90 2.15 8.44 10.29
N PRO A 91 1.21 9.41 10.13
CA PRO A 91 0.58 10.07 11.29
C PRO A 91 -0.22 9.13 12.19
N LYS A 92 -0.65 7.98 11.65
CA LYS A 92 -1.36 6.92 12.37
C LYS A 92 -0.44 5.93 13.07
N GLY A 93 0.88 6.18 13.03
CA GLY A 93 1.88 5.37 13.71
C GLY A 93 2.40 4.17 12.93
N TYR A 94 2.05 4.02 11.65
CA TYR A 94 2.61 2.95 10.82
C TYR A 94 4.02 3.28 10.34
N ILE A 95 4.87 2.29 10.24
CA ILE A 95 6.07 2.32 9.41
C ILE A 95 5.63 2.00 7.97
N PHE A 96 6.02 2.85 7.01
CA PHE A 96 5.75 2.59 5.60
C PHE A 96 7.06 2.20 4.90
N ILE A 97 7.09 1.05 4.26
CA ILE A 97 8.28 0.48 3.60
C ILE A 97 7.95 0.32 2.12
N SER A 98 8.73 0.92 1.25
CA SER A 98 8.61 0.76 -0.20
C SER A 98 9.85 0.04 -0.73
N ILE A 99 9.66 -1.02 -1.52
CA ILE A 99 10.76 -1.85 -1.98
C ILE A 99 10.94 -1.79 -3.50
N ASN A 100 12.19 -1.93 -3.94
CA ASN A 100 12.55 -2.39 -5.27
C ASN A 100 12.81 -3.89 -5.22
N ASN A 101 12.63 -4.57 -6.31
CA ASN A 101 13.03 -5.94 -6.57
C ASN A 101 13.70 -6.02 -7.95
N ARG A 102 14.41 -7.09 -8.24
CA ARG A 102 14.91 -7.32 -9.60
C ARG A 102 13.73 -7.38 -10.56
N LEU A 103 13.96 -6.95 -11.78
CA LEU A 103 12.95 -6.87 -12.84
C LEU A 103 13.38 -7.71 -14.04
N LEU A 104 12.47 -7.94 -14.98
CA LEU A 104 12.81 -8.55 -16.26
C LEU A 104 13.84 -7.69 -17.01
N PRO A 105 14.78 -8.33 -17.76
CA PRO A 105 14.93 -9.77 -17.94
C PRO A 105 15.78 -10.47 -16.86
N ALA A 106 16.26 -9.74 -15.84
CA ALA A 106 17.17 -10.27 -14.82
C ALA A 106 16.50 -11.24 -13.82
N ALA A 107 15.19 -11.11 -13.62
CA ALA A 107 14.40 -11.99 -12.76
C ALA A 107 12.97 -12.09 -13.29
N GLY A 108 12.44 -13.30 -13.41
CA GLY A 108 11.04 -13.56 -13.73
C GLY A 108 10.11 -13.33 -12.52
N PRO A 109 8.78 -13.38 -12.72
CA PRO A 109 7.81 -13.14 -11.65
C PRO A 109 8.01 -13.99 -10.39
N LEU A 110 8.41 -15.26 -10.52
CA LEU A 110 8.65 -16.11 -9.35
C LEU A 110 9.88 -15.66 -8.56
N GLU A 111 10.99 -15.34 -9.24
CA GLU A 111 12.19 -14.80 -8.60
C GLU A 111 11.95 -13.41 -8.01
N GLN A 112 11.07 -12.61 -8.61
CA GLN A 112 10.62 -11.33 -8.05
C GLN A 112 9.81 -11.55 -6.77
N ALA A 113 8.96 -12.58 -6.70
CA ALA A 113 8.25 -12.94 -5.47
C ALA A 113 9.23 -13.37 -4.36
N HIS A 114 10.28 -14.12 -4.69
CA HIS A 114 11.37 -14.42 -3.74
C HIS A 114 12.09 -13.15 -3.26
N ASP A 115 12.28 -12.16 -4.12
CA ASP A 115 12.86 -10.87 -3.71
C ASP A 115 11.94 -10.14 -2.72
N VAL A 116 10.62 -10.12 -2.96
CA VAL A 116 9.64 -9.57 -2.01
C VAL A 116 9.68 -10.32 -0.68
N ALA A 117 9.79 -11.64 -0.71
CA ALA A 117 9.93 -12.48 0.48
C ALA A 117 11.19 -12.14 1.30
N LYS A 118 12.34 -11.99 0.63
CA LYS A 118 13.61 -11.55 1.25
C LYS A 118 13.49 -10.16 1.87
N ALA A 119 12.82 -9.23 1.16
CA ALA A 119 12.58 -7.89 1.67
C ALA A 119 11.71 -7.91 2.93
N LEU A 120 10.67 -8.75 2.96
CA LEU A 120 9.83 -8.96 4.15
C LEU A 120 10.65 -9.51 5.32
N ALA A 121 11.42 -10.57 5.09
CA ALA A 121 12.27 -11.18 6.12
C ALA A 121 13.28 -10.17 6.70
N PHE A 122 13.96 -9.42 5.83
CA PHE A 122 14.90 -8.37 6.23
C PHE A 122 14.19 -7.27 7.05
N ALA A 123 13.06 -6.77 6.58
CA ALA A 123 12.31 -5.72 7.27
C ALA A 123 11.81 -6.18 8.64
N GLN A 124 11.28 -7.40 8.75
CA GLN A 124 10.90 -8.00 10.03
C GLN A 124 12.09 -8.16 10.97
N GLY A 125 13.25 -8.57 10.45
CA GLY A 125 14.50 -8.66 11.23
C GLY A 125 14.99 -7.31 11.76
N LYS A 126 14.73 -6.21 11.03
CA LYS A 126 15.11 -4.84 11.41
C LYS A 126 14.04 -4.09 12.19
N ALA A 127 12.80 -4.57 12.21
CA ALA A 127 11.64 -3.86 12.74
C ALA A 127 11.87 -3.23 14.12
N LYS A 128 12.41 -3.98 15.07
CA LYS A 128 12.70 -3.48 16.43
C LYS A 128 13.67 -2.29 16.43
N SER A 129 14.66 -2.26 15.54
CA SER A 129 15.61 -1.14 15.43
C SER A 129 14.97 0.12 14.87
N TRP A 130 13.80 0.00 14.24
CA TRP A 130 12.98 1.09 13.73
C TRP A 130 11.82 1.45 14.67
N GLY A 131 11.70 0.80 15.83
CA GLY A 131 10.57 0.97 16.74
C GLY A 131 9.30 0.23 16.32
N GLY A 132 9.43 -0.72 15.39
CA GLY A 132 8.34 -1.55 14.89
C GLY A 132 8.23 -2.91 15.55
N ASP A 133 7.11 -3.58 15.31
CA ASP A 133 6.88 -4.98 15.72
C ASP A 133 7.05 -5.91 14.52
N PRO A 134 7.98 -6.89 14.58
CA PRO A 134 8.24 -7.84 13.49
C PRO A 134 7.03 -8.74 13.15
N LEU A 135 6.02 -8.83 14.01
CA LEU A 135 4.82 -9.64 13.79
C LEU A 135 3.61 -8.82 13.28
N ARG A 136 3.73 -7.48 13.23
CA ARG A 136 2.64 -6.59 12.82
C ARG A 136 2.88 -6.01 11.42
N PHE A 137 3.10 -6.90 10.44
CA PHE A 137 3.31 -6.54 9.04
C PHE A 137 2.07 -6.80 8.20
N VAL A 138 1.82 -5.92 7.23
CA VAL A 138 0.86 -6.10 6.15
C VAL A 138 1.61 -5.96 4.83
N LEU A 139 1.37 -6.89 3.92
CA LEU A 139 1.83 -6.77 2.53
C LEU A 139 0.84 -5.94 1.73
N MET A 140 1.34 -5.04 0.92
CA MET A 140 0.57 -4.25 -0.02
C MET A 140 1.28 -4.23 -1.36
N GLY A 141 0.56 -4.38 -2.46
CA GLY A 141 1.16 -4.31 -3.78
C GLY A 141 0.19 -3.73 -4.81
N HIS A 142 0.71 -3.15 -5.88
CA HIS A 142 -0.09 -2.64 -6.99
C HIS A 142 0.26 -3.35 -8.29
N SER A 143 -0.75 -3.72 -9.11
CA SER A 143 -0.54 -4.29 -10.44
C SER A 143 0.36 -5.54 -10.41
N ALA A 144 1.52 -5.52 -11.07
CA ALA A 144 2.53 -6.58 -10.99
C ALA A 144 2.99 -6.82 -9.54
N GLY A 145 3.16 -5.74 -8.74
CA GLY A 145 3.49 -5.87 -7.32
C GLY A 145 2.37 -6.50 -6.49
N ALA A 146 1.09 -6.26 -6.86
CA ALA A 146 -0.03 -6.96 -6.26
C ALA A 146 0.02 -8.45 -6.57
N HIS A 147 0.29 -8.82 -7.82
CA HIS A 147 0.50 -10.23 -8.19
C HIS A 147 1.59 -10.90 -7.35
N LEU A 148 2.72 -10.21 -7.08
CA LEU A 148 3.79 -10.77 -6.26
C LEU A 148 3.37 -11.02 -4.80
N VAL A 149 2.67 -10.06 -4.16
CA VAL A 149 2.17 -10.26 -2.79
C VAL A 149 1.01 -11.26 -2.74
N ASP A 150 0.22 -11.38 -3.82
CA ASP A 150 -0.83 -12.40 -3.94
C ASP A 150 -0.23 -13.82 -4.05
N LEU A 151 0.92 -13.99 -4.73
CA LEU A 151 1.67 -15.25 -4.74
C LEU A 151 2.13 -15.64 -3.34
N LEU A 152 2.72 -14.70 -2.59
CA LEU A 152 3.14 -14.97 -1.20
C LEU A 152 1.95 -15.28 -0.30
N ALA A 153 0.80 -14.63 -0.51
CA ALA A 153 -0.40 -14.92 0.26
C ALA A 153 -0.99 -16.30 -0.07
N ALA A 154 -0.95 -16.71 -1.35
CA ALA A 154 -1.45 -18.01 -1.80
C ALA A 154 -0.55 -19.18 -1.37
N ASP A 155 0.76 -18.94 -1.32
CA ASP A 155 1.77 -19.91 -0.91
C ASP A 155 2.82 -19.24 -0.02
N PRO A 156 2.56 -19.15 1.29
CA PRO A 156 3.44 -18.46 2.22
C PRO A 156 4.78 -19.17 2.44
N GLU A 157 4.93 -20.43 2.01
CA GLU A 157 6.19 -21.16 2.08
C GLU A 157 7.29 -20.46 1.25
N ILE A 158 6.92 -19.78 0.15
CA ILE A 158 7.87 -18.93 -0.60
C ILE A 158 8.54 -17.92 0.34
N ALA A 159 7.76 -17.29 1.22
CA ALA A 159 8.27 -16.30 2.15
C ALA A 159 9.01 -16.95 3.34
N PHE A 160 8.51 -18.05 3.86
CA PHE A 160 9.11 -18.74 5.02
C PHE A 160 10.47 -19.35 4.68
N HIS A 161 10.67 -19.86 3.47
CA HIS A 161 11.96 -20.33 2.99
C HIS A 161 13.01 -19.22 2.90
N GLU A 162 12.60 -17.97 2.68
CA GLU A 162 13.48 -16.79 2.72
C GLU A 162 13.66 -16.22 4.14
N GLY A 163 13.12 -16.87 5.15
CA GLY A 163 13.26 -16.50 6.56
C GLY A 163 12.22 -15.49 7.07
N ALA A 164 11.19 -15.18 6.28
CA ALA A 164 10.11 -14.31 6.73
C ALA A 164 9.27 -14.99 7.83
N LYS A 165 8.72 -14.16 8.72
CA LYS A 165 7.71 -14.55 9.70
C LYS A 165 6.31 -14.35 9.10
N PRO A 166 5.27 -15.00 9.65
CA PRO A 166 3.91 -14.70 9.27
C PRO A 166 3.59 -13.21 9.37
N TRP A 167 2.76 -12.73 8.44
CA TRP A 167 2.22 -11.36 8.43
C TRP A 167 0.72 -11.38 8.67
N LEU A 168 0.11 -10.23 8.96
CA LEU A 168 -1.27 -10.16 9.41
C LEU A 168 -2.28 -10.26 8.28
N GLY A 169 -1.96 -9.72 7.12
CA GLY A 169 -2.87 -9.72 5.97
C GLY A 169 -2.24 -9.09 4.73
N THR A 170 -2.95 -9.15 3.61
CA THR A 170 -2.48 -8.68 2.31
C THR A 170 -3.50 -7.76 1.66
N VAL A 171 -3.05 -6.62 1.15
CA VAL A 171 -3.84 -5.66 0.36
C VAL A 171 -3.36 -5.70 -1.09
N SER A 172 -4.17 -6.26 -1.95
CA SER A 172 -3.94 -6.38 -3.38
C SER A 172 -4.61 -5.22 -4.11
N LEU A 173 -3.82 -4.30 -4.66
CA LEU A 173 -4.31 -3.10 -5.34
C LEU A 173 -4.35 -3.33 -6.85
N ASP A 174 -5.51 -3.69 -7.37
CA ASP A 174 -5.80 -3.93 -8.78
C ASP A 174 -4.74 -4.83 -9.45
N THR A 175 -4.60 -6.02 -8.92
CA THR A 175 -3.60 -7.01 -9.38
C THR A 175 -3.60 -7.14 -10.90
N ALA A 176 -2.43 -7.41 -11.45
CA ALA A 176 -2.29 -7.66 -12.89
C ALA A 176 -3.12 -8.88 -13.30
N THR A 177 -3.01 -9.95 -12.52
CA THR A 177 -3.79 -11.18 -12.71
C THR A 177 -3.69 -12.09 -11.48
N LEU A 178 -4.74 -12.84 -11.19
CA LEU A 178 -4.78 -13.89 -10.16
C LEU A 178 -4.74 -15.29 -10.78
N ASP A 179 -5.10 -15.39 -12.06
CA ASP A 179 -5.07 -16.62 -12.85
C ASP A 179 -4.27 -16.40 -14.13
N ILE A 180 -2.99 -16.81 -14.08
CA ILE A 180 -2.06 -16.64 -15.20
C ILE A 180 -2.50 -17.49 -16.38
N GLU A 181 -2.93 -18.73 -16.18
CA GLU A 181 -3.35 -19.60 -17.26
C GLU A 181 -4.56 -19.02 -18.02
N GLU A 182 -5.58 -18.54 -17.31
CA GLU A 182 -6.71 -17.85 -17.91
C GLU A 182 -6.26 -16.63 -18.72
N THR A 183 -5.34 -15.82 -18.15
CA THR A 183 -4.83 -14.61 -18.79
C THR A 183 -4.06 -14.96 -20.08
N MET A 184 -3.16 -15.93 -20.03
CA MET A 184 -2.33 -16.32 -21.18
C MET A 184 -3.11 -17.00 -22.30
N ARG A 185 -4.23 -17.65 -21.99
CA ARG A 185 -5.11 -18.27 -23.00
C ARG A 185 -6.06 -17.28 -23.69
N ARG A 186 -6.15 -16.05 -23.21
CA ARG A 186 -6.97 -14.97 -23.79
C ARG A 186 -6.11 -13.97 -24.55
N ARG A 187 -6.77 -13.03 -25.23
CA ARG A 187 -6.09 -11.83 -25.74
C ARG A 187 -5.55 -11.04 -24.56
N HIS A 188 -4.25 -10.81 -24.53
CA HIS A 188 -3.56 -10.08 -23.47
C HIS A 188 -2.50 -9.13 -24.05
N TYR A 189 -1.90 -8.31 -23.20
CA TYR A 189 -0.82 -7.40 -23.58
C TYR A 189 0.51 -8.14 -23.64
N GLY A 190 1.40 -7.76 -24.60
CA GLY A 190 2.68 -8.42 -24.81
C GLY A 190 3.63 -8.48 -23.61
N PHE A 191 3.44 -7.63 -22.61
CA PHE A 191 4.22 -7.74 -21.37
C PHE A 191 3.92 -9.02 -20.56
N TYR A 192 2.75 -9.63 -20.76
CA TYR A 192 2.46 -10.95 -20.16
C TYR A 192 3.28 -12.05 -20.84
N ASP A 193 3.46 -11.98 -22.16
CA ASP A 193 4.34 -12.92 -22.88
C ASP A 193 5.79 -12.81 -22.38
N ALA A 194 6.27 -11.58 -22.15
CA ALA A 194 7.60 -11.33 -21.62
C ALA A 194 7.76 -11.87 -20.17
N ALA A 195 6.70 -11.80 -19.36
CA ALA A 195 6.73 -12.22 -17.98
C ALA A 195 6.55 -13.73 -17.78
N PHE A 196 5.65 -14.35 -18.53
CA PHE A 196 5.21 -15.73 -18.28
C PHE A 196 5.54 -16.71 -19.40
N GLY A 197 6.05 -16.25 -20.54
CA GLY A 197 6.44 -17.11 -21.65
C GLY A 197 5.29 -17.99 -22.14
N LYS A 198 5.65 -19.23 -22.56
CA LYS A 198 4.68 -20.15 -23.18
C LYS A 198 4.53 -21.48 -22.43
N ASP A 199 5.19 -21.64 -21.29
CA ASP A 199 5.17 -22.89 -20.53
C ASP A 199 3.98 -22.92 -19.56
N PRO A 200 2.98 -23.82 -19.77
CA PRO A 200 1.86 -23.94 -18.86
C PRO A 200 2.24 -24.34 -17.41
N ALA A 201 3.37 -25.06 -17.24
CA ALA A 201 3.84 -25.40 -15.90
C ALA A 201 4.26 -24.12 -15.15
N TYR A 202 4.99 -23.22 -15.82
CA TYR A 202 5.35 -21.94 -15.24
C TYR A 202 4.12 -21.04 -14.98
N TRP A 203 3.10 -21.09 -15.84
CA TRP A 203 1.85 -20.38 -15.58
C TRP A 203 1.17 -20.86 -14.30
N ALA A 204 1.14 -22.18 -14.07
CA ALA A 204 0.59 -22.73 -12.83
C ALA A 204 1.41 -22.35 -11.60
N GLU A 205 2.73 -22.37 -11.71
CA GLU A 205 3.66 -21.98 -10.65
C GLU A 205 3.55 -20.50 -10.26
N THR A 206 3.27 -19.63 -11.23
CA THR A 206 3.16 -18.19 -11.02
C THR A 206 1.72 -17.70 -10.85
N SER A 207 0.73 -18.60 -10.86
CA SER A 207 -0.68 -18.25 -10.67
C SER A 207 -1.07 -18.27 -9.19
N PRO A 208 -1.41 -17.12 -8.56
CA PRO A 208 -1.93 -17.11 -7.20
C PRO A 208 -3.12 -18.07 -7.01
N LEU A 209 -4.03 -18.12 -7.99
CA LEU A 209 -5.18 -19.02 -7.92
C LEU A 209 -4.78 -20.51 -7.89
N HIS A 210 -3.78 -20.91 -8.65
CA HIS A 210 -3.33 -22.30 -8.72
C HIS A 210 -2.47 -22.69 -7.51
N ARG A 211 -1.70 -21.75 -6.98
CA ARG A 211 -0.88 -21.95 -5.77
C ARG A 211 -1.70 -22.04 -4.49
N LEU A 212 -2.90 -21.46 -4.45
CA LEU A 212 -3.75 -21.43 -3.26
C LEU A 212 -4.24 -22.85 -2.90
N LYS A 213 -3.63 -23.47 -1.88
CA LYS A 213 -3.91 -24.81 -1.38
C LYS A 213 -4.49 -24.83 0.04
N ALA A 214 -4.30 -23.75 0.80
CA ALA A 214 -4.78 -23.58 2.17
C ALA A 214 -5.33 -22.17 2.34
N ALA A 215 -6.09 -21.94 3.44
CA ALA A 215 -6.61 -20.63 3.78
C ALA A 215 -5.46 -19.64 4.01
N PRO A 216 -5.34 -18.54 3.24
CA PRO A 216 -4.34 -17.52 3.47
C PRO A 216 -4.71 -16.67 4.70
N LYS A 217 -3.77 -15.83 5.15
CA LYS A 217 -4.10 -14.71 6.04
C LYS A 217 -5.12 -13.79 5.34
N PRO A 218 -5.94 -13.01 6.10
CA PRO A 218 -6.96 -12.16 5.52
C PRO A 218 -6.46 -11.31 4.36
N MET A 219 -7.27 -11.16 3.31
CA MET A 219 -6.93 -10.41 2.12
C MET A 219 -8.00 -9.37 1.78
N LEU A 220 -7.55 -8.21 1.28
CA LEU A 220 -8.39 -7.21 0.62
C LEU A 220 -7.98 -7.14 -0.86
N LEU A 221 -8.91 -7.46 -1.75
CA LEU A 221 -8.70 -7.47 -3.20
C LEU A 221 -9.41 -6.25 -3.80
N VAL A 222 -8.70 -5.15 -3.93
CA VAL A 222 -9.21 -3.95 -4.61
C VAL A 222 -9.13 -4.18 -6.10
N CYS A 223 -10.19 -3.89 -6.85
CA CYS A 223 -10.21 -4.07 -8.29
C CYS A 223 -10.88 -2.91 -9.02
N SER A 224 -10.33 -2.53 -10.17
CA SER A 224 -10.88 -1.50 -11.06
C SER A 224 -12.12 -2.01 -11.79
N THR A 225 -13.23 -1.28 -11.67
CA THR A 225 -14.41 -1.52 -12.53
C THR A 225 -14.29 -0.87 -13.90
N ARG A 226 -13.20 -0.11 -14.14
CA ARG A 226 -12.95 0.60 -15.40
C ARG A 226 -11.97 -0.12 -16.33
N ARG A 227 -11.37 -1.20 -15.88
CA ARG A 227 -10.50 -2.04 -16.72
C ARG A 227 -11.32 -2.95 -17.63
N PRO A 228 -11.00 -3.03 -18.94
CA PRO A 228 -11.78 -3.82 -19.89
C PRO A 228 -11.59 -5.34 -19.72
N ASP A 229 -10.52 -5.78 -19.07
CA ASP A 229 -10.23 -7.19 -18.79
C ASP A 229 -10.95 -7.74 -17.53
N ASN A 230 -11.79 -6.89 -16.90
CA ASN A 230 -12.65 -7.27 -15.78
C ASN A 230 -11.92 -7.96 -14.61
N PRO A 231 -10.93 -7.31 -13.97
CA PRO A 231 -10.14 -7.88 -12.88
C PRO A 231 -11.00 -8.25 -11.65
N CYS A 232 -12.15 -7.59 -11.47
CA CYS A 232 -13.06 -7.89 -10.36
C CYS A 232 -13.65 -9.31 -10.47
N LEU A 233 -13.85 -9.85 -11.67
CA LEU A 233 -14.28 -11.23 -11.84
C LEU A 233 -13.22 -12.24 -11.36
N GLN A 234 -11.95 -12.01 -11.69
CA GLN A 234 -10.86 -12.85 -11.16
C GLN A 234 -10.76 -12.73 -9.64
N ALA A 235 -10.87 -11.50 -9.10
CA ALA A 235 -10.86 -11.26 -7.65
C ALA A 235 -12.01 -12.00 -6.94
N GLN A 236 -13.21 -12.00 -7.50
CA GLN A 236 -14.37 -12.73 -6.96
C GLN A 236 -14.14 -14.25 -6.97
N ARG A 237 -13.60 -14.81 -8.05
CA ARG A 237 -13.29 -16.26 -8.13
C ARG A 237 -12.21 -16.65 -7.12
N TYR A 238 -11.18 -15.82 -6.99
CA TYR A 238 -10.12 -16.03 -6.01
C TYR A 238 -10.69 -15.97 -4.59
N ALA A 239 -11.50 -14.96 -4.25
CA ALA A 239 -12.13 -14.83 -2.95
C ALA A 239 -13.08 -16.02 -2.65
N ALA A 240 -13.81 -16.51 -3.64
CA ALA A 240 -14.64 -17.70 -3.48
C ALA A 240 -13.80 -18.95 -3.14
N LYS A 241 -12.64 -19.12 -3.80
CA LYS A 241 -11.71 -20.20 -3.48
C LYS A 241 -11.12 -20.03 -2.08
N VAL A 242 -10.73 -18.82 -1.67
CA VAL A 242 -10.27 -18.53 -0.30
C VAL A 242 -11.34 -18.93 0.73
N ALA A 243 -12.60 -18.56 0.49
CA ALA A 243 -13.72 -18.89 1.37
C ALA A 243 -13.96 -20.41 1.45
N SER A 244 -13.84 -21.13 0.32
CA SER A 244 -13.99 -22.61 0.31
C SER A 244 -12.91 -23.33 1.12
N LEU A 245 -11.78 -22.67 1.37
CA LEU A 245 -10.68 -23.16 2.21
C LEU A 245 -10.78 -22.66 3.66
N GLY A 246 -11.87 -21.96 4.03
CA GLY A 246 -12.07 -21.40 5.37
C GLY A 246 -11.34 -20.09 5.64
N GLY A 247 -10.79 -19.44 4.60
CA GLY A 247 -10.13 -18.15 4.70
C GLY A 247 -11.05 -16.95 4.51
N ARG A 248 -10.51 -15.74 4.61
CA ARG A 248 -11.22 -14.47 4.41
C ARG A 248 -10.53 -13.63 3.32
N ALA A 249 -11.23 -13.40 2.22
CA ALA A 249 -10.84 -12.42 1.21
C ALA A 249 -12.05 -11.54 0.86
N THR A 250 -11.88 -10.24 0.99
CA THR A 250 -12.90 -9.24 0.68
C THR A 250 -12.56 -8.60 -0.65
N VAL A 251 -13.53 -8.57 -1.58
CA VAL A 251 -13.37 -7.85 -2.86
C VAL A 251 -13.92 -6.44 -2.71
N LEU A 252 -13.13 -5.44 -3.09
CA LEU A 252 -13.49 -4.02 -3.09
C LEU A 252 -13.45 -3.49 -4.52
N PRO A 253 -14.59 -3.48 -5.23
CA PRO A 253 -14.68 -2.87 -6.55
C PRO A 253 -14.62 -1.34 -6.44
N GLU A 254 -13.74 -0.69 -7.24
CA GLU A 254 -13.57 0.75 -7.24
C GLU A 254 -13.78 1.33 -8.66
N ASN A 255 -14.60 2.38 -8.75
CA ASN A 255 -14.80 3.12 -10.01
C ASN A 255 -13.60 4.06 -10.28
N ARG A 256 -12.41 3.48 -10.33
CA ARG A 256 -11.13 4.14 -10.58
C ARG A 256 -10.40 3.43 -11.71
N THR A 257 -9.56 4.17 -12.42
CA THR A 257 -8.61 3.57 -13.37
C THR A 257 -7.55 2.75 -12.62
N HIS A 258 -6.84 1.89 -13.34
CA HIS A 258 -5.71 1.12 -12.82
C HIS A 258 -4.69 1.98 -12.05
N SER A 259 -4.31 3.12 -12.62
CA SER A 259 -3.39 4.07 -11.98
C SER A 259 -4.00 4.73 -10.75
N GLN A 260 -5.27 5.18 -10.84
CA GLN A 260 -5.95 5.86 -9.74
C GLN A 260 -6.10 4.97 -8.50
N ILE A 261 -6.27 3.65 -8.65
CA ILE A 261 -6.29 2.74 -7.49
C ILE A 261 -4.99 2.84 -6.70
N ASN A 262 -3.85 2.99 -7.37
CA ASN A 262 -2.59 3.19 -6.67
C ASN A 262 -2.40 4.64 -6.19
N GLU A 263 -2.68 5.60 -7.05
CA GLU A 263 -2.36 7.02 -6.80
C GLU A 263 -3.25 7.64 -5.72
N ASP A 264 -4.56 7.32 -5.75
CA ASP A 264 -5.55 7.94 -4.85
C ASP A 264 -5.55 7.32 -3.45
N LEU A 265 -4.96 6.14 -3.26
CA LEU A 265 -4.91 5.50 -1.95
C LEU A 265 -4.09 6.33 -0.96
N GLY A 266 -4.74 6.74 0.11
CA GLY A 266 -4.22 7.69 1.11
C GLY A 266 -4.83 9.09 0.99
N LEU A 267 -5.52 9.40 -0.11
CA LEU A 267 -6.36 10.60 -0.17
C LEU A 267 -7.63 10.40 0.67
N PRO A 268 -8.19 11.47 1.28
CA PRO A 268 -9.45 11.38 2.02
C PRO A 268 -10.58 10.83 1.16
N GLY A 269 -11.40 9.93 1.71
CA GLY A 269 -12.59 9.39 1.07
C GLY A 269 -12.80 7.90 1.27
N HIS A 270 -13.96 7.43 0.81
CA HIS A 270 -14.46 6.06 1.02
C HIS A 270 -13.44 4.97 0.68
N TYR A 271 -12.67 5.14 -0.41
CA TYR A 271 -11.69 4.14 -0.81
C TYR A 271 -10.59 3.94 0.25
N THR A 272 -9.99 5.02 0.72
CA THR A 272 -8.97 4.96 1.77
C THR A 272 -9.56 4.44 3.10
N GLU A 273 -10.76 4.88 3.45
CA GLU A 273 -11.48 4.42 4.64
C GLU A 273 -11.80 2.92 4.60
N ALA A 274 -12.14 2.38 3.42
CA ALA A 274 -12.38 0.95 3.25
C ALA A 274 -11.09 0.12 3.46
N VAL A 275 -9.95 0.59 2.94
CA VAL A 275 -8.65 -0.05 3.19
C VAL A 275 -8.27 0.07 4.68
N GLU A 276 -8.48 1.22 5.30
CA GLU A 276 -8.25 1.39 6.75
C GLU A 276 -9.14 0.47 7.58
N THR A 277 -10.41 0.32 7.23
CA THR A 277 -11.33 -0.61 7.89
C THR A 277 -10.83 -2.05 7.83
N PHE A 278 -10.27 -2.45 6.67
CA PHE A 278 -9.63 -3.75 6.57
C PHE A 278 -8.42 -3.86 7.51
N LEU A 279 -7.54 -2.86 7.55
CA LEU A 279 -6.38 -2.87 8.45
C LEU A 279 -6.81 -2.95 9.91
N ARG A 280 -7.83 -2.20 10.33
CA ARG A 280 -8.41 -2.29 11.68
C ARG A 280 -8.97 -3.69 12.00
N SER A 281 -9.50 -4.41 10.99
CA SER A 281 -9.97 -5.79 11.17
C SER A 281 -8.84 -6.81 11.42
N LEU A 282 -7.59 -6.34 11.35
CA LEU A 282 -6.36 -7.08 11.69
C LEU A 282 -5.76 -6.62 13.04
N ASP A 283 -6.55 -5.95 13.88
CA ASP A 283 -6.13 -5.36 15.16
C ASP A 283 -5.01 -4.31 15.00
N LEU A 284 -5.07 -3.55 13.89
CA LEU A 284 -4.16 -2.44 13.59
C LEU A 284 -4.84 -1.08 13.82
N PRO A 285 -4.09 0.02 14.04
CA PRO A 285 -4.64 1.35 14.29
C PRO A 285 -5.56 1.87 13.19
#